data_ae010c3461076deb872e8b1cd9798279
#
_entry.id   ae010c3461076deb872e8b1cd9798279
#
_cell.length_a   1.000
_cell.length_b   1.000
_cell.length_c   1.000
_cell.angle_alpha   90.00
_cell.angle_beta   90.00
_cell.angle_gamma   90.00
#
_symmetry.space_group_name_H-M   'P 1'
#
loop_
_entity.id
_entity.type
_entity.pdbx_description
1 polymer ?
#
loop_
_entity_poly.entity_id
_entity_poly.type
_entity_poly.pdbx_seq_one_letter_code
_entity_poly.pdbx_strand_id
1 'polypeptide(L)'
;NYFIFKKKIKKMLKNKNIKIKLNSQIKKSDLKLYDKVIVTTYSSNNIILKNLGIKIIDKFRYELIEKIIIKLPKKYKNLSYVVIDGDFVCCDPYLGTPFHLLSDVINSKIKIIKNKFPNFDLPQKKFINKIPKKRLNLTRYKSFIKKSSRYLPFLKYAKYIKSMYTIRTLKVNKEKTDERTNYLKKI
;
A
#
# COMPACT_ATOMS: atom_id res chain seq x y z
N ASN A 1 -3.36 -12.15 -15.48
CA ASN A 1 -1.95 -12.23 -15.08
C ASN A 1 -1.34 -10.83 -15.07
N TYR A 2 -0.80 -10.38 -13.92
CA TYR A 2 -0.21 -9.05 -13.73
C TYR A 2 0.89 -8.71 -14.76
N PHE A 3 1.75 -9.66 -15.10
CA PHE A 3 2.84 -9.44 -16.05
C PHE A 3 2.33 -9.19 -17.47
N ILE A 4 1.28 -9.90 -17.87
CA ILE A 4 0.62 -9.68 -19.18
C ILE A 4 -0.01 -8.29 -19.20
N PHE A 5 -0.72 -7.91 -18.13
CA PHE A 5 -1.33 -6.60 -17.98
C PHE A 5 -0.27 -5.48 -18.05
N LYS A 6 0.82 -5.59 -17.27
CA LYS A 6 1.93 -4.64 -17.30
C LYS A 6 2.57 -4.52 -18.68
N LYS A 7 2.75 -5.64 -19.40
CA LYS A 7 3.29 -5.64 -20.77
C LYS A 7 2.36 -4.93 -21.74
N LYS A 8 1.04 -5.19 -21.64
CA LYS A 8 0.03 -4.51 -22.47
C LYS A 8 0.01 -3.00 -22.21
N ILE A 9 -0.01 -2.57 -20.95
CA ILE A 9 0.04 -1.13 -20.62
C ILE A 9 1.31 -0.49 -21.17
N LYS A 10 2.48 -1.09 -20.98
CA LYS A 10 3.73 -0.57 -21.54
C LYS A 10 3.67 -0.41 -23.07
N LYS A 11 3.06 -1.36 -23.77
CA LYS A 11 2.86 -1.27 -25.23
C LYS A 11 1.90 -0.12 -25.58
N MET A 12 0.79 0.01 -24.88
CA MET A 12 -0.18 1.09 -25.10
C MET A 12 0.45 2.48 -24.87
N LEU A 13 1.27 2.63 -23.83
CA LEU A 13 1.96 3.89 -23.53
C LEU A 13 2.99 4.27 -24.58
N LYS A 14 3.64 3.29 -25.23
CA LYS A 14 4.57 3.56 -26.34
C LYS A 14 3.88 4.02 -27.61
N ASN A 15 2.66 3.56 -27.88
CA ASN A 15 1.90 3.86 -29.07
C ASN A 15 1.12 5.18 -29.02
N LYS A 16 1.21 5.91 -27.90
CA LYS A 16 0.59 7.24 -27.73
C LYS A 16 1.69 8.25 -27.49
N ASN A 17 1.48 9.52 -27.86
CA ASN A 17 2.42 10.62 -27.62
C ASN A 17 2.62 10.91 -26.12
N ILE A 18 2.94 9.87 -25.34
CA ILE A 18 3.13 9.91 -23.91
C ILE A 18 4.62 9.85 -23.60
N LYS A 19 5.14 10.92 -23.01
CA LYS A 19 6.52 10.97 -22.50
C LYS A 19 6.53 10.50 -21.04
N ILE A 20 7.27 9.44 -20.75
CA ILE A 20 7.46 8.92 -19.39
C ILE A 20 8.85 9.34 -18.90
N LYS A 21 8.89 10.11 -17.83
CA LYS A 21 10.14 10.46 -17.15
C LYS A 21 10.19 9.70 -15.82
N LEU A 22 11.14 8.76 -15.70
CA LEU A 22 11.41 8.04 -14.45
C LEU A 22 12.48 8.77 -13.65
N ASN A 23 12.50 8.55 -12.32
CA ASN A 23 13.46 9.17 -11.40
C ASN A 23 13.48 10.70 -11.48
N SER A 24 12.36 11.30 -11.86
CA SER A 24 12.18 12.73 -12.01
C SER A 24 11.19 13.25 -10.98
N GLN A 25 11.57 14.31 -10.28
CA GLN A 25 10.68 15.03 -9.39
C GLN A 25 10.18 16.29 -10.08
N ILE A 26 8.87 16.49 -10.11
CA ILE A 26 8.26 17.71 -10.64
C ILE A 26 8.67 18.93 -9.80
N LYS A 27 9.02 20.03 -10.46
CA LYS A 27 9.36 21.33 -9.86
C LYS A 27 8.24 22.33 -10.11
N LYS A 28 8.21 23.41 -9.33
CA LYS A 28 7.24 24.49 -9.51
C LYS A 28 7.32 25.14 -10.90
N SER A 29 8.54 25.27 -11.46
CA SER A 29 8.76 25.76 -12.82
C SER A 29 8.09 24.90 -13.88
N ASP A 30 7.99 23.58 -13.66
CA ASP A 30 7.44 22.67 -14.64
C ASP A 30 5.92 22.84 -14.80
N LEU A 31 5.22 23.42 -13.82
CA LEU A 31 3.78 23.68 -13.88
C LEU A 31 3.41 24.58 -15.07
N LYS A 32 4.30 25.51 -15.45
CA LYS A 32 4.09 26.42 -16.57
C LYS A 32 4.17 25.75 -17.95
N LEU A 33 4.69 24.51 -18.00
CA LEU A 33 4.87 23.76 -19.25
C LEU A 33 3.63 22.93 -19.61
N TYR A 34 2.59 22.92 -18.77
CA TYR A 34 1.43 22.05 -18.93
C TYR A 34 0.13 22.82 -18.66
N ASP A 35 -0.86 22.61 -19.51
CA ASP A 35 -2.21 23.19 -19.33
C ASP A 35 -2.93 22.62 -18.11
N LYS A 36 -2.67 21.34 -17.80
CA LYS A 36 -3.25 20.63 -16.66
C LYS A 36 -2.24 19.71 -16.00
N VAL A 37 -2.24 19.66 -14.69
CA VAL A 37 -1.40 18.76 -13.90
C VAL A 37 -2.27 17.94 -12.98
N ILE A 38 -2.13 16.60 -13.03
CA ILE A 38 -2.85 15.66 -12.16
C ILE A 38 -1.86 15.01 -11.21
N VAL A 39 -2.05 15.22 -9.90
CA VAL A 39 -1.20 14.64 -8.86
C VAL A 39 -1.85 13.36 -8.32
N THR A 40 -1.24 12.21 -8.62
CA THR A 40 -1.75 10.88 -8.25
C THR A 40 -0.72 10.10 -7.40
N THR A 41 -0.01 10.78 -6.53
CA THR A 41 1.09 10.20 -5.73
C THR A 41 0.64 9.60 -4.40
N TYR A 42 -0.67 9.42 -4.22
CA TYR A 42 -1.34 8.78 -3.08
C TYR A 42 -0.92 9.38 -1.73
N SER A 43 -0.20 8.64 -0.88
CA SER A 43 0.25 9.12 0.43
C SER A 43 1.20 10.33 0.36
N SER A 44 1.79 10.58 -0.80
CA SER A 44 2.73 11.69 -1.02
C SER A 44 2.07 12.92 -1.66
N ASN A 45 0.75 12.91 -1.94
CA ASN A 45 0.08 14.02 -2.61
C ASN A 45 0.38 15.36 -1.92
N ASN A 46 0.17 15.46 -0.60
CA ASN A 46 0.40 16.71 0.13
C ASN A 46 1.86 17.14 0.13
N ILE A 47 2.81 16.20 0.09
CA ILE A 47 4.25 16.50 -0.01
C ILE A 47 4.54 17.15 -1.36
N ILE A 48 4.03 16.56 -2.43
CA ILE A 48 4.22 17.08 -3.80
C ILE A 48 3.57 18.46 -3.94
N LEU A 49 2.32 18.62 -3.50
CA LEU A 49 1.61 19.91 -3.54
C LEU A 49 2.36 20.99 -2.77
N LYS A 50 2.90 20.68 -1.57
CA LYS A 50 3.73 21.61 -0.80
C LYS A 50 4.98 22.02 -1.59
N ASN A 51 5.67 21.08 -2.22
CA ASN A 51 6.87 21.35 -3.01
C ASN A 51 6.58 22.20 -4.25
N LEU A 52 5.35 22.15 -4.76
CA LEU A 52 4.87 23.00 -5.84
C LEU A 52 4.42 24.40 -5.36
N GLY A 53 4.50 24.69 -4.06
CA GLY A 53 4.09 25.97 -3.47
C GLY A 53 2.59 26.09 -3.20
N ILE A 54 1.85 24.98 -3.26
CA ILE A 54 0.39 24.96 -3.03
C ILE A 54 0.12 24.83 -1.53
N LYS A 55 -0.75 25.70 -1.00
CA LYS A 55 -1.16 25.70 0.41
C LYS A 55 -1.89 24.40 0.77
N ILE A 56 -1.37 23.65 1.75
CA ILE A 56 -1.98 22.42 2.24
C ILE A 56 -2.93 22.73 3.39
N ILE A 57 -4.21 22.46 3.18
CA ILE A 57 -5.28 22.61 4.16
C ILE A 57 -5.66 21.26 4.75
N ASP A 58 -5.81 20.24 3.88
CA ASP A 58 -6.37 18.96 4.25
C ASP A 58 -5.41 18.12 5.10
N LYS A 59 -5.96 17.53 6.17
CA LYS A 59 -5.32 16.49 6.96
C LYS A 59 -5.82 15.13 6.50
N PHE A 60 -4.94 14.13 6.53
CA PHE A 60 -5.28 12.73 6.27
C PHE A 60 -4.94 11.87 7.48
N ARG A 61 -5.62 10.74 7.56
CA ARG A 61 -5.24 9.64 8.42
C ARG A 61 -4.28 8.74 7.64
N TYR A 62 -3.02 8.76 8.04
CA TYR A 62 -2.00 7.87 7.49
C TYR A 62 -1.83 6.68 8.42
N GLU A 63 -1.89 5.49 7.86
CA GLU A 63 -1.66 4.23 8.57
C GLU A 63 -0.43 3.56 7.99
N LEU A 64 0.60 3.40 8.81
CA LEU A 64 1.71 2.52 8.48
C LEU A 64 1.22 1.09 8.67
N ILE A 65 1.15 0.34 7.59
CA ILE A 65 0.64 -1.03 7.60
C ILE A 65 1.73 -2.04 7.23
N GLU A 66 1.65 -3.21 7.88
CA GLU A 66 2.42 -4.39 7.56
C GLU A 66 1.57 -5.35 6.70
N LYS A 67 2.15 -5.88 5.64
CA LYS A 67 1.68 -7.07 4.94
C LYS A 67 2.70 -8.16 5.09
N ILE A 68 2.27 -9.37 5.43
CA ILE A 68 3.18 -10.48 5.71
C ILE A 68 3.25 -11.40 4.50
N ILE A 69 4.47 -11.70 4.06
CA ILE A 69 4.73 -12.69 3.04
C ILE A 69 4.90 -14.03 3.74
N ILE A 70 4.07 -14.99 3.38
CA ILE A 70 4.01 -16.33 3.93
C ILE A 70 4.14 -17.40 2.85
N LYS A 71 4.62 -18.58 3.25
CA LYS A 71 4.57 -19.81 2.44
C LYS A 71 3.50 -20.71 2.99
N LEU A 72 2.54 -21.09 2.16
CA LEU A 72 1.48 -22.06 2.48
C LEU A 72 1.86 -23.49 2.09
N PRO A 73 1.24 -24.51 2.69
CA PRO A 73 1.30 -25.88 2.20
C PRO A 73 0.82 -25.99 0.74
N LYS A 74 1.37 -26.97 -0.01
CA LYS A 74 1.13 -27.11 -1.47
C LYS A 74 -0.34 -27.08 -1.88
N LYS A 75 -1.22 -27.73 -1.11
CA LYS A 75 -2.66 -27.82 -1.42
C LYS A 75 -3.40 -26.47 -1.40
N TYR A 76 -2.84 -25.44 -0.77
CA TYR A 76 -3.43 -24.10 -0.69
C TYR A 76 -2.73 -23.09 -1.62
N LYS A 77 -1.77 -23.56 -2.41
CA LYS A 77 -1.02 -22.71 -3.34
C LYS A 77 -1.94 -22.21 -4.45
N ASN A 78 -1.71 -20.97 -4.88
CA ASN A 78 -2.41 -20.30 -5.99
C ASN A 78 -3.89 -19.95 -5.76
N LEU A 79 -4.42 -20.16 -4.56
CA LEU A 79 -5.77 -19.76 -4.21
C LEU A 79 -5.78 -18.46 -3.40
N SER A 80 -6.75 -17.62 -3.66
CA SER A 80 -7.02 -16.41 -2.87
C SER A 80 -8.11 -16.74 -1.85
N TYR A 81 -7.89 -16.31 -0.63
CA TYR A 81 -8.80 -16.51 0.50
C TYR A 81 -9.13 -15.16 1.10
N VAL A 82 -10.41 -14.82 1.12
CA VAL A 82 -10.88 -13.55 1.68
C VAL A 82 -12.02 -13.80 2.64
N VAL A 83 -11.89 -13.28 3.85
CA VAL A 83 -12.97 -13.20 4.83
C VAL A 83 -13.54 -11.79 4.76
N ILE A 84 -14.76 -11.64 4.24
CA ILE A 84 -15.34 -10.34 3.89
C ILE A 84 -15.94 -9.67 5.11
N ASP A 85 -16.70 -10.39 5.93
CA ASP A 85 -17.31 -9.83 7.14
C ASP A 85 -16.42 -9.99 8.37
N GLY A 86 -16.50 -9.02 9.28
CA GLY A 86 -15.72 -8.99 10.51
C GLY A 86 -14.29 -8.50 10.31
N ASP A 87 -13.33 -9.36 10.49
CA ASP A 87 -11.91 -8.99 10.57
C ASP A 87 -11.20 -8.75 9.24
N PHE A 88 -11.88 -8.96 8.12
CA PHE A 88 -11.35 -8.75 6.76
C PHE A 88 -9.95 -9.34 6.54
N VAL A 89 -9.84 -10.65 6.77
CA VAL A 89 -8.58 -11.36 6.51
C VAL A 89 -8.44 -11.62 5.02
N CYS A 90 -7.32 -11.19 4.43
CA CYS A 90 -6.96 -11.50 3.05
C CYS A 90 -5.66 -12.28 3.01
N CYS A 91 -5.68 -13.40 2.29
CA CYS A 91 -4.50 -14.23 2.02
C CYS A 91 -4.43 -14.50 0.52
N ASP A 92 -3.72 -13.63 -0.20
CA ASP A 92 -3.69 -13.61 -1.66
C ASP A 92 -2.36 -14.11 -2.21
N PRO A 93 -2.34 -14.80 -3.36
CA PRO A 93 -1.09 -15.14 -4.03
C PRO A 93 -0.24 -13.90 -4.30
N TYR A 94 1.01 -13.94 -3.88
CA TYR A 94 1.99 -12.90 -4.22
C TYR A 94 2.53 -13.19 -5.62
N LEU A 95 1.96 -12.49 -6.60
CA LEU A 95 2.17 -12.76 -8.02
C LEU A 95 3.65 -12.81 -8.41
N GLY A 96 4.00 -13.83 -9.19
CA GLY A 96 5.38 -14.08 -9.63
C GLY A 96 6.25 -14.75 -8.58
N THR A 97 5.68 -15.20 -7.47
CA THR A 97 6.37 -15.94 -6.41
C THR A 97 5.57 -17.15 -5.95
N PRO A 98 6.17 -18.11 -5.23
CA PRO A 98 5.43 -19.24 -4.63
C PRO A 98 4.81 -18.87 -3.27
N PHE A 99 4.67 -17.59 -2.94
CA PHE A 99 4.24 -17.10 -1.64
C PHE A 99 2.85 -16.47 -1.69
N HIS A 100 2.34 -16.11 -0.50
CA HIS A 100 1.10 -15.37 -0.32
C HIS A 100 1.35 -14.11 0.49
N LEU A 101 0.49 -13.11 0.29
CA LEU A 101 0.40 -11.91 1.13
C LEU A 101 -0.74 -12.10 2.10
N LEU A 102 -0.43 -12.07 3.39
CA LEU A 102 -1.41 -12.09 4.47
C LEU A 102 -1.59 -10.68 5.01
N SER A 103 -2.83 -10.24 5.12
CA SER A 103 -3.21 -8.96 5.72
C SER A 103 -4.57 -9.07 6.41
N ASP A 104 -4.77 -8.26 7.44
CA ASP A 104 -6.06 -8.03 8.07
C ASP A 104 -6.20 -6.55 8.47
N VAL A 105 -7.40 -6.12 8.81
CA VAL A 105 -7.66 -4.70 9.12
C VAL A 105 -7.06 -4.27 10.45
N ILE A 106 -6.92 -5.17 11.41
CA ILE A 106 -6.49 -4.84 12.78
C ILE A 106 -4.98 -4.98 12.93
N ASN A 107 -4.44 -6.19 12.67
CA ASN A 107 -3.03 -6.49 12.92
C ASN A 107 -2.11 -5.79 11.93
N SER A 108 -2.61 -5.46 10.72
CA SER A 108 -1.82 -4.72 9.71
C SER A 108 -1.38 -3.34 10.19
N LYS A 109 -2.14 -2.67 11.04
CA LYS A 109 -1.86 -1.28 11.44
C LYS A 109 -0.77 -1.21 12.50
N ILE A 110 0.42 -0.79 12.11
CA ILE A 110 1.57 -0.59 13.02
C ILE A 110 1.45 0.72 13.77
N LYS A 111 1.19 1.81 13.05
CA LYS A 111 1.00 3.15 13.61
C LYS A 111 0.01 3.96 12.78
N ILE A 112 -0.75 4.80 13.46
CA ILE A 112 -1.72 5.71 12.85
C ILE A 112 -1.32 7.13 13.22
N ILE A 113 -1.33 8.03 12.27
CA ILE A 113 -1.18 9.47 12.47
C ILE A 113 -2.26 10.22 11.71
N LYS A 114 -2.75 11.32 12.29
CA LYS A 114 -3.66 12.27 11.63
C LYS A 114 -2.88 13.57 11.42
N ASN A 115 -2.44 13.84 10.21
CA ASN A 115 -1.60 15.01 9.92
C ASN A 115 -1.77 15.45 8.45
N LYS A 116 -1.17 16.60 8.11
CA LYS A 116 -1.02 17.04 6.72
C LYS A 116 -0.04 16.15 5.93
N PHE A 117 0.96 15.58 6.60
CA PHE A 117 2.03 14.78 5.99
C PHE A 117 2.21 13.43 6.68
N PRO A 118 2.65 12.38 5.97
CA PRO A 118 2.89 11.05 6.52
C PRO A 118 4.21 10.96 7.30
N ASN A 119 4.37 11.78 8.33
CA ASN A 119 5.59 11.84 9.14
C ASN A 119 5.61 10.73 10.19
N PHE A 120 6.25 9.63 9.90
CA PHE A 120 6.47 8.51 10.83
C PHE A 120 7.92 8.54 11.33
N ASP A 121 8.08 8.68 12.66
CA ASP A 121 9.39 8.68 13.33
C ASP A 121 9.77 7.27 13.79
N LEU A 122 9.70 6.31 12.87
CA LEU A 122 9.88 4.92 13.20
C LEU A 122 10.96 4.28 12.33
N PRO A 123 11.65 3.25 12.84
CA PRO A 123 12.61 2.48 12.05
C PRO A 123 12.02 1.96 10.74
N GLN A 124 10.71 1.66 10.73
CA GLN A 124 9.99 1.18 9.56
C GLN A 124 9.92 2.19 8.41
N LYS A 125 10.06 3.48 8.69
CA LYS A 125 10.09 4.52 7.65
C LYS A 125 11.14 4.22 6.57
N LYS A 126 12.26 3.64 6.95
CA LYS A 126 13.33 3.20 6.03
C LYS A 126 12.91 2.09 5.07
N PHE A 127 11.85 1.36 5.42
CA PHE A 127 11.35 0.21 4.68
C PHE A 127 10.02 0.44 3.98
N ILE A 128 9.47 1.67 4.01
CA ILE A 128 8.24 1.99 3.30
C ILE A 128 8.40 1.66 1.82
N ASN A 129 7.46 0.86 1.30
CA ASN A 129 7.47 0.32 -0.06
C ASN A 129 8.68 -0.56 -0.40
N LYS A 130 9.39 -1.06 0.62
CA LYS A 130 10.50 -1.99 0.48
C LYS A 130 10.27 -3.24 1.33
N ILE A 131 11.00 -4.30 1.02
CA ILE A 131 11.02 -5.52 1.81
C ILE A 131 12.35 -5.57 2.56
N PRO A 132 12.37 -5.48 3.89
CA PRO A 132 13.60 -5.60 4.68
C PRO A 132 14.29 -6.93 4.43
N LYS A 133 15.62 -6.94 4.36
CA LYS A 133 16.41 -8.18 4.24
C LYS A 133 16.27 -9.05 5.49
N LYS A 134 16.29 -8.44 6.68
CA LYS A 134 16.14 -9.12 7.98
C LYS A 134 14.73 -8.93 8.53
N ARG A 135 14.27 -9.89 9.34
CA ARG A 135 13.03 -9.76 10.11
C ARG A 135 13.17 -8.63 11.11
N LEU A 136 12.22 -7.72 11.13
CA LEU A 136 12.17 -6.66 12.14
C LEU A 136 11.44 -7.18 13.38
N ASN A 137 11.91 -6.79 14.58
CA ASN A 137 11.29 -7.17 15.86
C ASN A 137 9.83 -6.69 15.99
N LEU A 138 9.44 -5.74 15.15
CA LEU A 138 8.11 -5.14 15.12
C LEU A 138 7.09 -5.91 14.30
N THR A 139 7.46 -7.03 13.68
CA THR A 139 6.49 -7.83 12.91
C THR A 139 5.43 -8.42 13.84
N ARG A 140 4.19 -8.28 13.43
CA ARG A 140 3.01 -8.83 14.12
C ARG A 140 2.62 -10.22 13.60
N TYR A 141 3.53 -10.93 12.96
CA TYR A 141 3.26 -12.25 12.36
C TYR A 141 2.51 -13.20 13.29
N LYS A 142 2.95 -13.33 14.55
CA LYS A 142 2.28 -14.21 15.53
C LYS A 142 0.81 -13.83 15.75
N SER A 143 0.52 -12.53 15.88
CA SER A 143 -0.85 -12.00 16.05
C SER A 143 -1.70 -12.23 14.81
N PHE A 144 -1.13 -12.02 13.62
CA PHE A 144 -1.81 -12.34 12.35
C PHE A 144 -2.23 -13.80 12.30
N ILE A 145 -1.30 -14.73 12.54
CA ILE A 145 -1.59 -16.17 12.47
C ILE A 145 -2.63 -16.55 13.54
N LYS A 146 -2.45 -16.12 14.77
CA LYS A 146 -3.40 -16.43 15.88
C LYS A 146 -4.81 -16.01 15.52
N LYS A 147 -4.99 -14.84 14.93
CA LYS A 147 -6.30 -14.31 14.58
C LYS A 147 -6.85 -14.94 13.31
N SER A 148 -6.08 -14.92 12.23
CA SER A 148 -6.52 -15.35 10.91
C SER A 148 -6.81 -16.85 10.84
N SER A 149 -6.12 -17.67 11.64
CA SER A 149 -6.34 -19.11 11.69
C SER A 149 -7.67 -19.53 12.33
N ARG A 150 -8.40 -18.60 12.95
CA ARG A 150 -9.77 -18.84 13.41
C ARG A 150 -10.74 -19.02 12.23
N TYR A 151 -10.49 -18.27 11.14
CA TYR A 151 -11.30 -18.31 9.93
C TYR A 151 -10.71 -19.22 8.87
N LEU A 152 -9.38 -19.28 8.79
CA LEU A 152 -8.61 -20.04 7.82
C LEU A 152 -7.63 -20.96 8.57
N PRO A 153 -8.09 -22.14 9.06
CA PRO A 153 -7.32 -23.00 9.96
C PRO A 153 -5.96 -23.44 9.41
N PHE A 154 -5.82 -23.53 8.10
CA PHE A 154 -4.57 -23.90 7.43
C PHE A 154 -3.45 -22.88 7.62
N LEU A 155 -3.76 -21.65 8.01
CA LEU A 155 -2.74 -20.61 8.30
C LEU A 155 -1.87 -20.98 9.51
N LYS A 156 -2.30 -21.90 10.38
CA LYS A 156 -1.45 -22.46 11.46
C LYS A 156 -0.16 -23.08 10.91
N TYR A 157 -0.22 -23.59 9.69
CA TYR A 157 0.92 -24.24 9.01
C TYR A 157 1.71 -23.28 8.09
N ALA A 158 1.32 -22.01 8.04
CA ALA A 158 2.02 -21.01 7.25
C ALA A 158 3.40 -20.74 7.82
N LYS A 159 4.39 -20.61 6.93
CA LYS A 159 5.76 -20.22 7.31
C LYS A 159 5.97 -18.75 6.99
N TYR A 160 6.48 -17.99 7.97
CA TYR A 160 6.89 -16.61 7.75
C TYR A 160 8.05 -16.54 6.79
N ILE A 161 7.97 -15.66 5.80
CA ILE A 161 9.05 -15.38 4.85
C ILE A 161 9.62 -13.98 5.10
N LYS A 162 8.79 -12.95 4.96
CA LYS A 162 9.19 -11.54 5.13
C LYS A 162 7.98 -10.66 5.44
N SER A 163 8.23 -9.42 5.85
CA SER A 163 7.23 -8.38 5.95
C SER A 163 7.48 -7.28 4.92
N MET A 164 6.41 -6.70 4.43
CA MET A 164 6.40 -5.51 3.58
C MET A 164 5.62 -4.41 4.31
N TYR A 165 6.16 -3.19 4.28
CA TYR A 165 5.54 -2.04 4.92
C TYR A 165 5.11 -1.02 3.86
N THR A 166 3.92 -0.47 4.03
CA THR A 166 3.41 0.59 3.15
C THR A 166 2.53 1.56 3.94
N ILE A 167 2.20 2.69 3.32
CA ILE A 167 1.30 3.67 3.93
C ILE A 167 -0.06 3.53 3.28
N ARG A 168 -1.12 3.39 4.08
CA ARG A 168 -2.51 3.56 3.68
C ARG A 168 -2.95 4.96 4.07
N THR A 169 -3.59 5.67 3.15
CA THR A 169 -4.08 7.04 3.36
C THR A 169 -5.59 7.04 3.30
N LEU A 170 -6.22 7.63 4.31
CA LEU A 170 -7.65 7.75 4.46
C LEU A 170 -8.02 9.20 4.76
N LYS A 171 -9.24 9.60 4.41
CA LYS A 171 -9.79 10.88 4.80
C LYS A 171 -10.07 10.89 6.30
N VAL A 172 -9.72 11.97 7.00
CA VAL A 172 -10.06 12.13 8.43
C VAL A 172 -11.57 12.20 8.58
N ASN A 173 -12.12 11.58 9.65
CA ASN A 173 -13.55 11.52 10.00
C ASN A 173 -14.44 10.68 9.08
N LYS A 174 -13.89 9.96 8.10
CA LYS A 174 -14.60 8.98 7.27
C LYS A 174 -14.20 7.53 7.57
N GLU A 175 -13.78 7.29 8.78
CA GLU A 175 -13.23 5.99 9.21
C GLU A 175 -14.29 4.91 9.40
N LYS A 176 -15.56 5.34 9.60
CA LYS A 176 -16.71 4.45 9.82
C LYS A 176 -17.43 4.09 8.51
N THR A 177 -17.22 4.85 7.47
CA THR A 177 -17.77 4.58 6.14
C THR A 177 -16.68 3.95 5.28
N ASP A 178 -17.00 2.94 4.52
CA ASP A 178 -16.08 2.31 3.56
C ASP A 178 -15.81 3.22 2.33
N GLU A 179 -16.11 4.50 2.47
CA GLU A 179 -15.78 5.54 1.50
C GLU A 179 -14.26 5.65 1.36
N ARG A 180 -13.73 4.79 0.54
CA ARG A 180 -12.37 4.92 0.03
C ARG A 180 -12.29 6.22 -0.73
N THR A 181 -11.31 7.00 -0.42
CA THR A 181 -11.07 8.36 -0.88
C THR A 181 -11.03 8.50 -2.41
N ASN A 182 -12.18 8.56 -3.04
CA ASN A 182 -12.29 9.17 -4.35
C ASN A 182 -12.36 10.69 -4.13
N TYR A 183 -11.21 11.32 -3.97
CA TYR A 183 -11.13 12.73 -3.70
C TYR A 183 -10.44 13.43 -4.85
N LEU A 184 -11.25 14.01 -5.73
CA LEU A 184 -10.79 14.98 -6.72
C LEU A 184 -10.97 16.38 -6.12
N LYS A 185 -9.87 17.06 -5.84
CA LYS A 185 -9.87 18.48 -5.51
C LYS A 185 -9.28 19.24 -6.68
N LYS A 186 -10.07 20.12 -7.25
CA LYS A 186 -9.57 21.14 -8.17
C LYS A 186 -8.84 22.21 -7.34
N ILE A 187 -7.63 22.50 -7.66
CA ILE A 187 -6.78 23.52 -7.01
C ILE A 187 -6.61 24.68 -7.99
#